data_b60a6bcadf1bc433d2b4e79e614a6abf
#
_entry.id   b60a6bcadf1bc433d2b4e79e614a6abf
#
_cell.length_a   1.000
_cell.length_b   1.000
_cell.length_c   1.000
_cell.angle_alpha   90.00
_cell.angle_beta   90.00
_cell.angle_gamma   90.00
#
_symmetry.space_group_name_H-M   'P 1'
#
loop_
_entity.id
_entity.type
_entity.pdbx_description
1 polymer ?
#
loop_
_entity_poly.entity_id
_entity_poly.type
_entity_poly.pdbx_seq_one_letter_code
_entity_poly.pdbx_strand_id
1 'polypeptide(L)'
;MLTTGSIGAGIVITEGVTATVQHAETPSVVIRHRAVDGTTSTISRASPPLTSIMEQLGVTASIITECHLPIGAGFGLSAAALLASATALNRLFTLGLTPWDIARHSHEIEVEHRTGLGDVAAAQGGGRVIRHGPGIDARIERIFDLPESLFSVSFGPIHTPTVLGSPSQMEKVTSAFPSASPCDARDFFTKSKQFAEKSGLITDSVKKVFQICEKENVPAGMTMLGDGVFAYGKKAHEVLSPFGKVYEFSVSSTGPGIVKDNL
;
A
#
# COMPACT_ATOMS: atom_id res chain seq x y z
N MET A 1 9.17 -18.33 3.00
CA MET A 1 8.48 -17.06 2.63
C MET A 1 8.73 -15.92 3.62
N LEU A 2 8.92 -16.17 4.92
CA LEU A 2 9.10 -15.10 5.94
C LEU A 2 10.30 -14.18 5.69
N THR A 3 11.37 -14.69 5.06
CA THR A 3 12.57 -13.92 4.70
C THR A 3 12.54 -13.33 3.28
N THR A 4 11.53 -13.69 2.49
CA THR A 4 11.30 -13.10 1.16
C THR A 4 10.65 -11.73 1.32
N GLY A 5 11.13 -10.73 0.58
CA GLY A 5 10.57 -9.40 0.70
C GLY A 5 11.46 -8.34 0.06
N SER A 6 11.21 -7.10 0.37
CA SER A 6 12.00 -5.96 -0.10
C SER A 6 12.49 -5.09 1.06
N ILE A 7 13.69 -4.53 0.89
CA ILE A 7 14.11 -3.34 1.64
C ILE A 7 13.46 -2.11 1.01
N GLY A 8 13.25 -1.05 1.77
CA GLY A 8 12.64 0.16 1.21
C GLY A 8 12.18 1.16 2.25
N ALA A 9 11.56 2.20 1.75
CA ALA A 9 10.91 3.20 2.58
C ALA A 9 9.53 3.54 2.01
N GLY A 10 8.61 3.98 2.86
CA GLY A 10 7.24 4.32 2.49
C GLY A 10 6.56 5.18 3.53
N ILE A 11 5.30 5.51 3.27
CA ILE A 11 4.45 6.26 4.19
C ILE A 11 3.18 5.45 4.40
N VAL A 12 2.81 5.24 5.65
CA VAL A 12 1.54 4.60 5.98
C VAL A 12 0.47 5.67 6.10
N ILE A 13 -0.60 5.51 5.34
CA ILE A 13 -1.70 6.47 5.27
C ILE A 13 -2.95 5.93 5.96
N THR A 14 -3.84 6.84 6.38
CA THR A 14 -5.11 6.49 7.05
C THR A 14 -6.13 5.91 6.09
N GLU A 15 -6.11 6.35 4.84
CA GLU A 15 -6.99 5.88 3.77
C GLU A 15 -6.46 4.55 3.24
N GLY A 16 -7.22 3.51 3.49
CA GLY A 16 -6.84 2.15 3.10
C GLY A 16 -8.05 1.34 2.67
N VAL A 17 -8.18 0.17 3.24
CA VAL A 17 -9.27 -0.77 2.98
C VAL A 17 -10.05 -1.05 4.26
N THR A 18 -11.36 -0.93 4.19
CA THR A 18 -12.27 -1.45 5.21
C THR A 18 -12.75 -2.83 4.78
N ALA A 19 -12.61 -3.83 5.64
CA ALA A 19 -13.14 -5.18 5.43
C ALA A 19 -14.32 -5.44 6.36
N THR A 20 -15.43 -5.87 5.79
CA THR A 20 -16.59 -6.38 6.53
C THR A 20 -16.64 -7.89 6.33
N VAL A 21 -16.67 -8.65 7.42
CA VAL A 21 -16.72 -10.11 7.40
C VAL A 21 -17.96 -10.63 8.10
N GLN A 22 -18.54 -11.72 7.60
CA GLN A 22 -19.71 -12.38 8.16
C GLN A 22 -19.57 -13.90 8.02
N HIS A 23 -20.17 -14.65 8.94
CA HIS A 23 -20.30 -16.10 8.79
C HIS A 23 -21.03 -16.44 7.49
N ALA A 24 -20.59 -17.45 6.78
CA ALA A 24 -21.22 -17.96 5.56
C ALA A 24 -21.00 -19.47 5.45
N GLU A 25 -21.90 -20.17 4.77
CA GLU A 25 -21.73 -21.60 4.47
C GLU A 25 -20.73 -21.85 3.35
N THR A 26 -20.59 -20.88 2.44
CA THR A 26 -19.65 -20.92 1.32
C THR A 26 -18.81 -19.64 1.30
N PRO A 27 -17.50 -19.74 0.98
CA PRO A 27 -16.64 -18.57 0.94
C PRO A 27 -17.07 -17.64 -0.21
N SER A 28 -17.10 -16.34 0.07
CA SER A 28 -17.38 -15.34 -0.94
C SER A 28 -16.55 -14.06 -0.70
N VAL A 29 -16.14 -13.42 -1.79
CA VAL A 29 -15.37 -12.17 -1.74
C VAL A 29 -15.99 -11.17 -2.69
N VAL A 30 -16.18 -9.94 -2.23
CA VAL A 30 -16.60 -8.79 -3.05
C VAL A 30 -15.67 -7.63 -2.79
N ILE A 31 -15.08 -7.09 -3.84
CA ILE A 31 -14.26 -5.89 -3.80
C ILE A 31 -15.06 -4.71 -4.33
N ARG A 32 -15.16 -3.65 -3.54
CA ARG A 32 -15.89 -2.43 -3.88
C ARG A 32 -14.98 -1.21 -3.88
N HIS A 33 -15.28 -0.29 -4.76
CA HIS A 33 -14.74 1.07 -4.73
C HIS A 33 -15.86 2.01 -4.29
N ARG A 34 -15.56 2.88 -3.34
CA ARG A 34 -16.47 3.94 -2.87
C ARG A 34 -15.98 5.27 -3.43
N ALA A 35 -16.81 5.93 -4.22
CA ALA A 35 -16.54 7.26 -4.73
C ALA A 35 -16.71 8.32 -3.63
N VAL A 36 -16.21 9.54 -3.90
CA VAL A 36 -16.30 10.67 -2.94
C VAL A 36 -17.74 11.06 -2.61
N ASP A 37 -18.66 10.90 -3.55
CA ASP A 37 -20.10 11.12 -3.35
C ASP A 37 -20.80 10.04 -2.54
N GLY A 38 -20.04 9.04 -2.07
CA GLY A 38 -20.54 7.91 -1.28
C GLY A 38 -21.09 6.75 -2.11
N THR A 39 -21.20 6.89 -3.44
CA THR A 39 -21.64 5.79 -4.30
C THR A 39 -20.63 4.65 -4.28
N THR A 40 -21.13 3.41 -4.29
CA THR A 40 -20.31 2.22 -4.22
C THR A 40 -20.48 1.39 -5.49
N SER A 41 -19.38 1.02 -6.13
CA SER A 41 -19.36 0.14 -7.30
C SER A 41 -18.61 -1.15 -7.00
N THR A 42 -19.10 -2.28 -7.51
CA THR A 42 -18.39 -3.56 -7.42
C THR A 42 -17.32 -3.62 -8.49
N ILE A 43 -16.06 -3.81 -8.05
CA ILE A 43 -14.91 -3.95 -8.93
C ILE A 43 -14.67 -5.42 -9.28
N SER A 44 -14.81 -6.31 -8.29
CA SER A 44 -14.62 -7.76 -8.48
C SER A 44 -15.49 -8.54 -7.49
N ARG A 45 -15.84 -9.77 -7.87
CA ARG A 45 -16.49 -10.77 -7.01
C ARG A 45 -15.56 -11.95 -6.72
N ALA A 46 -14.26 -11.76 -6.89
CA ALA A 46 -13.24 -12.74 -6.58
C ALA A 46 -11.94 -12.03 -6.19
N SER A 47 -11.20 -12.65 -5.29
CA SER A 47 -9.83 -12.25 -4.91
C SER A 47 -9.09 -13.49 -4.42
N PRO A 48 -8.21 -14.08 -5.25
CA PRO A 48 -7.42 -15.22 -4.81
C PRO A 48 -6.70 -15.00 -3.48
N PRO A 49 -6.03 -13.84 -3.22
CA PRO A 49 -5.41 -13.59 -1.92
C PRO A 49 -6.39 -13.63 -0.73
N LEU A 50 -7.61 -13.07 -0.88
CA LEU A 50 -8.61 -13.09 0.18
C LEU A 50 -9.27 -14.47 0.35
N THR A 51 -9.30 -15.28 -0.68
CA THR A 51 -9.68 -16.69 -0.55
C THR A 51 -8.62 -17.47 0.19
N SER A 52 -7.35 -17.29 -0.17
CA SER A 52 -6.21 -17.94 0.49
C SER A 52 -6.11 -17.59 1.98
N ILE A 53 -6.45 -16.37 2.41
CA ILE A 53 -6.43 -16.03 3.85
C ILE A 53 -7.50 -16.82 4.61
N MET A 54 -8.70 -17.01 4.06
CA MET A 54 -9.72 -17.85 4.68
C MET A 54 -9.28 -19.31 4.79
N GLU A 55 -8.71 -19.85 3.71
CA GLU A 55 -8.17 -21.23 3.67
C GLU A 55 -7.07 -21.43 4.71
N GLN A 56 -6.09 -20.50 4.76
CA GLN A 56 -4.96 -20.57 5.67
C GLN A 56 -5.38 -20.45 7.15
N LEU A 57 -6.44 -19.68 7.43
CA LEU A 57 -7.01 -19.53 8.77
C LEU A 57 -8.02 -20.65 9.11
N GLY A 58 -8.38 -21.54 8.16
CA GLY A 58 -9.33 -22.63 8.36
C GLY A 58 -10.76 -22.17 8.61
N VAL A 59 -11.16 -21.04 8.02
CA VAL A 59 -12.49 -20.44 8.22
C VAL A 59 -13.25 -20.24 6.91
N THR A 60 -14.59 -20.22 7.01
CA THR A 60 -15.48 -19.93 5.88
C THR A 60 -16.30 -18.69 6.19
N ALA A 61 -16.18 -17.65 5.35
CA ALA A 61 -16.82 -16.37 5.55
C ALA A 61 -17.20 -15.68 4.23
N SER A 62 -18.07 -14.69 4.32
CA SER A 62 -18.25 -13.66 3.30
C SER A 62 -17.39 -12.46 3.66
N ILE A 63 -16.54 -12.02 2.72
CA ILE A 63 -15.67 -10.85 2.86
C ILE A 63 -16.11 -9.80 1.86
N ILE A 64 -16.39 -8.59 2.33
CA ILE A 64 -16.60 -7.42 1.49
C ILE A 64 -15.50 -6.41 1.83
N THR A 65 -14.70 -6.02 0.85
CA THR A 65 -13.72 -4.95 1.01
C THR A 65 -14.14 -3.69 0.28
N GLU A 66 -13.93 -2.55 0.91
CA GLU A 66 -14.20 -1.22 0.34
C GLU A 66 -12.96 -0.33 0.45
N CYS A 67 -12.65 0.40 -0.63
CA CYS A 67 -11.58 1.41 -0.65
C CYS A 67 -12.02 2.65 -1.43
N HIS A 68 -11.37 3.79 -1.13
CA HIS A 68 -11.60 5.07 -1.83
C HIS A 68 -10.48 5.39 -2.82
N LEU A 69 -9.33 4.76 -2.66
CA LEU A 69 -8.16 4.98 -3.51
C LEU A 69 -8.21 4.06 -4.75
N PRO A 70 -7.60 4.46 -5.86
CA PRO A 70 -7.61 3.68 -7.07
C PRO A 70 -6.80 2.38 -6.90
N ILE A 71 -7.42 1.26 -7.26
CA ILE A 71 -6.82 -0.07 -7.16
C ILE A 71 -5.69 -0.21 -8.18
N GLY A 72 -4.57 -0.79 -7.76
CA GLY A 72 -3.39 -0.99 -8.61
C GLY A 72 -2.54 0.26 -8.83
N ALA A 73 -2.85 1.37 -8.15
CA ALA A 73 -2.14 2.64 -8.30
C ALA A 73 -0.98 2.85 -7.30
N GLY A 74 -0.49 1.77 -6.66
CA GLY A 74 0.68 1.81 -5.77
C GLY A 74 0.39 2.28 -4.33
N PHE A 75 -0.85 2.16 -3.88
CA PHE A 75 -1.25 2.52 -2.51
C PHE A 75 -1.22 1.35 -1.51
N GLY A 76 -0.65 0.20 -1.86
CA GLY A 76 -0.58 -0.97 -0.97
C GLY A 76 -1.94 -1.57 -0.59
N LEU A 77 -2.98 -1.39 -1.44
CA LEU A 77 -4.35 -1.82 -1.11
C LEU A 77 -4.50 -3.34 -1.00
N SER A 78 -3.64 -4.13 -1.64
CA SER A 78 -3.63 -5.59 -1.47
C SER A 78 -3.26 -5.97 -0.05
N ALA A 79 -2.16 -5.44 0.46
CA ALA A 79 -1.71 -5.61 1.84
C ALA A 79 -2.77 -5.14 2.85
N ALA A 80 -3.34 -3.95 2.60
CA ALA A 80 -4.39 -3.39 3.45
C ALA A 80 -5.64 -4.29 3.49
N ALA A 81 -6.06 -4.86 2.35
CA ALA A 81 -7.19 -5.77 2.26
C ALA A 81 -6.93 -7.08 3.03
N LEU A 82 -5.73 -7.65 2.91
CA LEU A 82 -5.34 -8.85 3.64
C LEU A 82 -5.32 -8.60 5.16
N LEU A 83 -4.63 -7.55 5.60
CA LEU A 83 -4.54 -7.20 7.02
C LEU A 83 -5.91 -6.88 7.64
N ALA A 84 -6.75 -6.09 6.95
CA ALA A 84 -8.09 -5.77 7.42
C ALA A 84 -8.98 -7.01 7.49
N SER A 85 -8.96 -7.86 6.46
CA SER A 85 -9.76 -9.09 6.42
C SER A 85 -9.31 -10.09 7.48
N ALA A 86 -7.99 -10.32 7.61
CA ALA A 86 -7.45 -11.23 8.63
C ALA A 86 -7.76 -10.74 10.06
N THR A 87 -7.65 -9.43 10.31
CA THR A 87 -8.01 -8.82 11.61
C THR A 87 -9.49 -9.05 11.92
N ALA A 88 -10.37 -8.81 10.95
CA ALA A 88 -11.81 -9.00 11.12
C ALA A 88 -12.19 -10.49 11.27
N LEU A 89 -11.57 -11.40 10.50
CA LEU A 89 -11.77 -12.85 10.64
C LEU A 89 -11.28 -13.37 12.00
N ASN A 90 -10.09 -12.90 12.45
CA ASN A 90 -9.59 -13.24 13.78
C ASN A 90 -10.59 -12.86 14.88
N ARG A 91 -11.22 -11.70 14.78
CA ARG A 91 -12.25 -11.23 15.71
C ARG A 91 -13.52 -12.06 15.60
N LEU A 92 -14.06 -12.26 14.38
CA LEU A 92 -15.31 -12.98 14.13
C LEU A 92 -15.26 -14.43 14.62
N PHE A 93 -14.15 -15.14 14.35
CA PHE A 93 -13.99 -16.56 14.69
C PHE A 93 -13.24 -16.80 16.01
N THR A 94 -12.86 -15.72 16.71
CA THR A 94 -12.12 -15.80 18.00
C THR A 94 -10.86 -16.69 17.88
N LEU A 95 -10.07 -16.48 16.83
CA LEU A 95 -8.91 -17.34 16.50
C LEU A 95 -7.73 -17.15 17.46
N GLY A 96 -7.70 -16.08 18.24
CA GLY A 96 -6.63 -15.81 19.20
C GLY A 96 -5.28 -15.40 18.57
N LEU A 97 -5.29 -14.97 17.30
CA LEU A 97 -4.07 -14.56 16.60
C LEU A 97 -3.57 -13.21 17.12
N THR A 98 -2.25 -13.12 17.29
CA THR A 98 -1.59 -11.84 17.58
C THR A 98 -1.52 -10.96 16.33
N PRO A 99 -1.27 -9.65 16.46
CA PRO A 99 -1.01 -8.78 15.31
C PRO A 99 0.13 -9.27 14.42
N TRP A 100 1.15 -9.90 15.03
CA TRP A 100 2.25 -10.49 14.28
C TRP A 100 1.82 -11.72 13.47
N ASP A 101 0.97 -12.62 14.03
CA ASP A 101 0.45 -13.77 13.29
C ASP A 101 -0.37 -13.32 12.09
N ILE A 102 -1.23 -12.30 12.26
CA ILE A 102 -2.02 -11.71 11.18
C ILE A 102 -1.11 -11.16 10.08
N ALA A 103 -0.08 -10.42 10.47
CA ALA A 103 0.87 -9.86 9.51
C ALA A 103 1.67 -10.96 8.79
N ARG A 104 2.07 -12.02 9.50
CA ARG A 104 2.78 -13.18 8.93
C ARG A 104 1.93 -13.87 7.87
N HIS A 105 0.70 -14.22 8.17
CA HIS A 105 -0.22 -14.84 7.21
C HIS A 105 -0.45 -13.95 5.98
N SER A 106 -0.70 -12.67 6.21
CA SER A 106 -0.91 -11.70 5.13
C SER A 106 0.33 -11.57 4.23
N HIS A 107 1.52 -11.54 4.82
CA HIS A 107 2.78 -11.45 4.09
C HIS A 107 3.06 -12.70 3.25
N GLU A 108 2.86 -13.88 3.81
CA GLU A 108 3.04 -15.16 3.08
C GLU A 108 2.16 -15.20 1.83
N ILE A 109 0.91 -14.76 1.96
CA ILE A 109 -0.06 -14.70 0.84
C ILE A 109 0.36 -13.64 -0.20
N GLU A 110 0.82 -12.45 0.22
CA GLU A 110 1.33 -11.45 -0.73
C GLU A 110 2.50 -11.97 -1.56
N VAL A 111 3.43 -12.67 -0.91
CA VAL A 111 4.60 -13.27 -1.60
C VAL A 111 4.15 -14.35 -2.57
N GLU A 112 3.25 -15.24 -2.14
CA GLU A 112 2.73 -16.33 -2.96
C GLU A 112 2.01 -15.82 -4.21
N HIS A 113 1.13 -14.85 -4.04
CA HIS A 113 0.36 -14.24 -5.12
C HIS A 113 1.10 -13.14 -5.89
N ARG A 114 2.34 -12.79 -5.48
CA ARG A 114 3.16 -11.71 -6.07
C ARG A 114 2.43 -10.37 -6.12
N THR A 115 1.64 -10.07 -5.10
CA THR A 115 0.89 -8.81 -5.00
C THR A 115 1.66 -7.71 -4.28
N GLY A 116 2.70 -8.06 -3.49
CA GLY A 116 3.58 -7.14 -2.80
C GLY A 116 4.77 -7.86 -2.16
N LEU A 117 5.77 -7.12 -1.73
CA LEU A 117 6.96 -7.65 -1.07
C LEU A 117 7.31 -6.93 0.24
N GLY A 118 6.52 -5.92 0.65
CA GLY A 118 6.88 -5.12 1.81
C GLY A 118 5.77 -4.27 2.41
N ASP A 119 4.61 -4.20 1.78
CA ASP A 119 3.53 -3.34 2.21
C ASP A 119 2.86 -3.85 3.49
N VAL A 120 2.70 -5.18 3.64
CA VAL A 120 2.23 -5.80 4.89
C VAL A 120 3.15 -5.44 6.05
N ALA A 121 4.47 -5.59 5.87
CA ALA A 121 5.44 -5.26 6.91
C ALA A 121 5.38 -3.76 7.28
N ALA A 122 5.24 -2.87 6.30
CA ALA A 122 5.09 -1.44 6.51
C ALA A 122 3.79 -1.09 7.26
N ALA A 123 2.66 -1.66 6.87
CA ALA A 123 1.33 -1.32 7.35
C ALA A 123 1.00 -1.82 8.77
N GLN A 124 1.86 -2.61 9.42
CA GLN A 124 1.67 -3.03 10.82
C GLN A 124 1.61 -1.87 11.83
N GLY A 125 2.02 -0.68 11.45
CA GLY A 125 1.97 0.54 12.27
C GLY A 125 2.01 1.76 11.38
N GLY A 126 1.99 2.96 11.96
CA GLY A 126 1.94 4.22 11.23
C GLY A 126 3.30 4.81 10.85
N GLY A 127 3.26 6.05 10.38
CA GLY A 127 4.41 6.91 10.11
C GLY A 127 5.07 6.73 8.74
N ARG A 128 6.15 7.45 8.54
CA ARG A 128 7.13 7.20 7.51
C ARG A 128 7.99 6.01 7.97
N VAL A 129 8.07 4.98 7.15
CA VAL A 129 8.73 3.72 7.52
C VAL A 129 9.99 3.51 6.70
N ILE A 130 11.01 2.96 7.34
CA ILE A 130 12.24 2.47 6.71
C ILE A 130 12.38 1.00 7.10
N ARG A 131 12.37 0.11 6.11
CA ARG A 131 12.58 -1.32 6.28
C ARG A 131 14.03 -1.64 5.98
N HIS A 132 14.76 -2.10 7.00
CA HIS A 132 16.21 -2.36 6.91
C HIS A 132 16.56 -3.74 6.37
N GLY A 133 15.58 -4.59 6.12
CA GLY A 133 15.75 -5.94 5.57
C GLY A 133 14.50 -6.43 4.85
N PRO A 134 14.62 -7.52 4.08
CA PRO A 134 13.49 -8.20 3.48
C PRO A 134 12.75 -9.05 4.52
N GLY A 135 11.48 -9.36 4.22
CA GLY A 135 10.65 -10.22 5.06
C GLY A 135 9.92 -9.50 6.17
N ILE A 136 9.11 -10.28 6.90
CA ILE A 136 8.18 -9.74 7.89
C ILE A 136 8.86 -9.43 9.22
N ASP A 137 9.96 -10.11 9.54
CA ASP A 137 10.71 -9.97 10.80
C ASP A 137 11.82 -8.92 10.72
N ALA A 138 11.99 -8.28 9.56
CA ALA A 138 13.02 -7.27 9.39
C ALA A 138 12.76 -6.06 10.28
N ARG A 139 13.85 -5.44 10.76
CA ARG A 139 13.77 -4.19 11.53
C ARG A 139 13.08 -3.11 10.70
N ILE A 140 12.03 -2.54 11.28
CA ILE A 140 11.30 -1.40 10.74
C ILE A 140 11.49 -0.21 11.66
N GLU A 141 12.00 0.88 11.10
CA GLU A 141 12.06 2.19 11.75
C GLU A 141 10.84 3.01 11.34
N ARG A 142 10.17 3.64 12.33
CA ARG A 142 8.99 4.47 12.11
C ARG A 142 9.27 5.88 12.60
N ILE A 143 9.00 6.85 11.74
CA ILE A 143 9.32 8.26 11.96
C ILE A 143 8.06 9.07 11.70
N PHE A 144 7.72 9.96 12.63
CA PHE A 144 6.51 10.79 12.56
C PHE A 144 6.88 12.25 12.30
N ASP A 145 7.62 12.49 11.22
CA ASP A 145 8.17 13.79 10.82
C ASP A 145 7.45 14.40 9.58
N LEU A 146 6.41 13.75 9.09
CA LEU A 146 5.65 14.24 7.94
C LEU A 146 4.46 15.08 8.39
N PRO A 147 4.07 16.09 7.59
CA PRO A 147 2.84 16.85 7.82
C PRO A 147 1.60 15.94 7.73
N GLU A 148 0.50 16.42 8.31
CA GLU A 148 -0.75 15.65 8.39
C GLU A 148 -1.33 15.33 7.00
N SER A 149 -1.28 16.27 6.04
CA SER A 149 -1.87 16.09 4.72
C SER A 149 -0.84 15.79 3.64
N LEU A 150 -1.14 14.77 2.88
CA LEU A 150 -0.46 14.35 1.66
C LEU A 150 -1.45 14.36 0.52
N PHE A 151 -0.95 14.56 -0.70
CA PHE A 151 -1.75 14.63 -1.90
C PHE A 151 -1.19 13.69 -2.96
N SER A 152 -2.06 13.10 -3.78
CA SER A 152 -1.61 12.23 -4.86
C SER A 152 -2.49 12.40 -6.10
N VAL A 153 -1.88 12.19 -7.26
CA VAL A 153 -2.55 12.00 -8.54
C VAL A 153 -2.14 10.66 -9.12
N SER A 154 -3.08 9.95 -9.73
CA SER A 154 -2.84 8.64 -10.35
C SER A 154 -3.26 8.66 -11.82
N PHE A 155 -2.42 8.05 -12.66
CA PHE A 155 -2.65 7.89 -14.10
C PHE A 155 -3.07 6.47 -14.46
N GLY A 156 -2.94 5.54 -13.51
CA GLY A 156 -3.38 4.16 -13.68
C GLY A 156 -2.55 3.13 -12.93
N PRO A 157 -2.87 1.85 -13.12
CA PRO A 157 -2.16 0.77 -12.49
C PRO A 157 -0.86 0.42 -13.24
N ILE A 158 0.15 -0.03 -12.49
CA ILE A 158 1.26 -0.84 -13.00
C ILE A 158 1.04 -2.28 -12.52
N HIS A 159 1.09 -3.25 -13.43
CA HIS A 159 0.82 -4.65 -13.09
C HIS A 159 1.99 -5.26 -12.30
N THR A 160 1.90 -5.25 -10.99
CA THR A 160 2.92 -5.71 -10.04
C THR A 160 3.49 -7.10 -10.36
N PRO A 161 2.67 -8.14 -10.64
CA PRO A 161 3.18 -9.47 -10.98
C PRO A 161 4.11 -9.47 -12.21
N THR A 162 3.87 -8.62 -13.20
CA THR A 162 4.73 -8.50 -14.38
C THR A 162 6.10 -7.93 -14.01
N VAL A 163 6.14 -6.91 -13.16
CA VAL A 163 7.38 -6.29 -12.69
C VAL A 163 8.18 -7.29 -11.86
N LEU A 164 7.56 -7.90 -10.86
CA LEU A 164 8.21 -8.86 -9.95
C LEU A 164 8.63 -10.16 -10.65
N GLY A 165 7.94 -10.53 -11.74
CA GLY A 165 8.25 -11.70 -12.56
C GLY A 165 9.37 -11.46 -13.58
N SER A 166 9.89 -10.24 -13.74
CA SER A 166 10.92 -9.89 -14.71
C SER A 166 12.30 -9.78 -14.04
N PRO A 167 13.23 -10.75 -14.24
CA PRO A 167 14.57 -10.68 -13.65
C PRO A 167 15.34 -9.41 -14.05
N SER A 168 15.26 -8.99 -15.31
CA SER A 168 15.94 -7.79 -15.79
C SER A 168 15.38 -6.52 -15.17
N GLN A 169 14.07 -6.45 -14.91
CA GLN A 169 13.47 -5.32 -14.23
C GLN A 169 13.85 -5.31 -12.75
N MET A 170 13.88 -6.47 -12.10
CA MET A 170 14.30 -6.59 -10.70
C MET A 170 15.77 -6.24 -10.49
N GLU A 171 16.64 -6.52 -11.46
CA GLU A 171 18.05 -6.08 -11.43
C GLU A 171 18.16 -4.56 -11.47
N LYS A 172 17.40 -3.87 -12.34
CA LYS A 172 17.32 -2.41 -12.38
C LYS A 172 16.80 -1.82 -11.07
N VAL A 173 15.73 -2.39 -10.51
CA VAL A 173 15.17 -1.97 -9.21
C VAL A 173 16.23 -2.12 -8.11
N THR A 174 16.92 -3.24 -8.05
CA THR A 174 17.98 -3.49 -7.05
C THR A 174 19.12 -2.51 -7.19
N SER A 175 19.59 -2.28 -8.42
CA SER A 175 20.70 -1.34 -8.71
C SER A 175 20.34 0.13 -8.45
N ALA A 176 19.05 0.47 -8.54
CA ALA A 176 18.56 1.82 -8.28
C ALA A 176 18.42 2.14 -6.79
N PHE A 177 18.48 1.12 -5.91
CA PHE A 177 18.23 1.31 -4.48
C PHE A 177 19.26 2.26 -3.85
N PRO A 178 18.82 3.27 -3.06
CA PRO A 178 19.74 4.22 -2.42
C PRO A 178 20.70 3.52 -1.45
N SER A 179 21.97 3.93 -1.48
CA SER A 179 23.02 3.39 -0.59
C SER A 179 22.85 3.76 0.88
N ALA A 180 22.04 4.77 1.19
CA ALA A 180 21.75 5.23 2.54
C ALA A 180 20.26 5.49 2.75
N SER A 181 19.77 5.17 3.95
CA SER A 181 18.41 5.48 4.36
C SER A 181 18.13 6.99 4.36
N PRO A 182 16.87 7.43 4.13
CA PRO A 182 16.51 8.84 4.22
C PRO A 182 16.72 9.39 5.64
N CYS A 183 17.40 10.53 5.76
CA CYS A 183 17.66 11.15 7.08
C CYS A 183 16.48 12.00 7.59
N ASP A 184 15.68 12.57 6.69
CA ASP A 184 14.50 13.36 7.01
C ASP A 184 13.41 13.20 5.92
N ALA A 185 12.29 13.91 6.09
CA ALA A 185 11.18 13.87 5.14
C ALA A 185 11.60 14.35 3.74
N ARG A 186 12.36 15.43 3.64
CA ARG A 186 12.77 15.99 2.34
C ARG A 186 13.69 15.04 1.59
N ASP A 187 14.65 14.47 2.30
CA ASP A 187 15.59 13.48 1.75
C ASP A 187 14.84 12.20 1.31
N PHE A 188 13.80 11.79 2.04
CA PHE A 188 12.93 10.70 1.64
C PHE A 188 12.30 10.94 0.26
N PHE A 189 11.72 12.11 0.01
CA PHE A 189 11.13 12.44 -1.30
C PHE A 189 12.20 12.55 -2.39
N THR A 190 13.35 13.10 -2.08
CA THR A 190 14.49 13.18 -3.01
C THR A 190 14.95 11.79 -3.44
N LYS A 191 15.16 10.88 -2.49
CA LYS A 191 15.55 9.49 -2.75
C LYS A 191 14.47 8.71 -3.48
N SER A 192 13.19 8.93 -3.13
CA SER A 192 12.04 8.31 -3.82
C SER A 192 12.01 8.69 -5.31
N LYS A 193 12.19 9.98 -5.63
CA LYS A 193 12.28 10.45 -7.00
C LYS A 193 13.47 9.80 -7.74
N GLN A 194 14.66 9.85 -7.16
CA GLN A 194 15.88 9.26 -7.75
C GLN A 194 15.73 7.76 -7.99
N PHE A 195 15.11 7.04 -7.05
CA PHE A 195 14.83 5.63 -7.19
C PHE A 195 13.86 5.35 -8.35
N ALA A 196 12.78 6.11 -8.47
CA ALA A 196 11.83 5.98 -9.57
C ALA A 196 12.50 6.19 -10.93
N GLU A 197 13.35 7.22 -11.06
CA GLU A 197 14.09 7.53 -12.27
C GLU A 197 15.08 6.42 -12.66
N LYS A 198 15.86 5.93 -11.69
CA LYS A 198 16.92 4.92 -11.93
C LYS A 198 16.38 3.51 -12.12
N SER A 199 15.26 3.16 -11.48
CA SER A 199 14.65 1.83 -11.58
C SER A 199 14.04 1.54 -12.94
N GLY A 200 13.81 2.56 -13.77
CA GLY A 200 13.14 2.43 -15.05
C GLY A 200 11.63 2.19 -14.96
N LEU A 201 11.03 2.37 -13.76
CA LEU A 201 9.59 2.25 -13.54
C LEU A 201 8.83 3.55 -13.80
N ILE A 202 9.57 4.67 -13.87
CA ILE A 202 8.98 5.99 -14.07
C ILE A 202 8.36 6.12 -15.47
N THR A 203 7.12 6.59 -15.53
CA THR A 203 6.41 6.90 -16.77
C THR A 203 6.64 8.35 -17.22
N ASP A 204 6.25 8.67 -18.44
CA ASP A 204 6.33 10.05 -18.94
C ASP A 204 5.33 10.98 -18.22
N SER A 205 4.19 10.45 -17.75
CA SER A 205 3.23 11.18 -16.93
C SER A 205 3.87 11.59 -15.59
N VAL A 206 4.47 10.63 -14.89
CA VAL A 206 5.17 10.89 -13.62
C VAL A 206 6.33 11.86 -13.79
N LYS A 207 7.13 11.73 -14.87
CA LYS A 207 8.23 12.68 -15.17
C LYS A 207 7.73 14.12 -15.32
N LYS A 208 6.62 14.33 -16.05
CA LYS A 208 6.02 15.67 -16.22
C LYS A 208 5.60 16.28 -14.88
N VAL A 209 4.96 15.47 -14.01
CA VAL A 209 4.57 15.95 -12.68
C VAL A 209 5.80 16.30 -11.84
N PHE A 210 6.84 15.45 -11.85
CA PHE A 210 8.08 15.72 -11.11
C PHE A 210 8.75 17.03 -11.56
N GLN A 211 8.77 17.33 -12.86
CA GLN A 211 9.32 18.59 -13.39
C GLN A 211 8.59 19.82 -12.85
N ILE A 212 7.26 19.74 -12.76
CA ILE A 212 6.45 20.84 -12.21
C ILE A 212 6.61 20.96 -10.70
N CYS A 213 6.59 19.83 -9.96
CA CYS A 213 6.83 19.80 -8.52
C CYS A 213 8.20 20.40 -8.17
N GLU A 214 9.23 20.08 -8.95
CA GLU A 214 10.58 20.62 -8.77
C GLU A 214 10.63 22.15 -8.99
N LYS A 215 10.03 22.63 -10.09
CA LYS A 215 9.91 24.06 -10.38
C LYS A 215 9.20 24.83 -9.26
N GLU A 216 8.17 24.25 -8.69
CA GLU A 216 7.36 24.84 -7.61
C GLU A 216 7.91 24.53 -6.20
N ASN A 217 9.06 23.85 -6.11
CA ASN A 217 9.71 23.44 -4.87
C ASN A 217 8.77 22.58 -3.96
N VAL A 218 7.97 21.70 -4.57
CA VAL A 218 7.07 20.76 -3.91
C VAL A 218 7.74 19.39 -3.83
N PRO A 219 8.02 18.85 -2.63
CA PRO A 219 8.56 17.50 -2.49
C PRO A 219 7.58 16.45 -2.99
N ALA A 220 8.04 15.58 -3.88
CA ALA A 220 7.22 14.58 -4.52
C ALA A 220 7.96 13.24 -4.69
N GLY A 221 7.20 12.14 -4.64
CA GLY A 221 7.64 10.77 -4.88
C GLY A 221 6.66 10.04 -5.79
N MET A 222 7.10 8.93 -6.39
CA MET A 222 6.25 8.06 -7.19
C MET A 222 5.53 7.05 -6.30
N THR A 223 4.22 6.82 -6.53
CA THR A 223 3.49 5.70 -5.94
C THR A 223 4.04 4.40 -6.53
N MET A 224 4.94 3.73 -5.80
CA MET A 224 5.73 2.63 -6.36
C MET A 224 4.84 1.40 -6.65
N LEU A 225 5.02 0.86 -7.87
CA LEU A 225 4.20 -0.10 -8.57
C LEU A 225 2.79 0.44 -8.89
N GLY A 226 2.66 1.77 -9.01
CA GLY A 226 1.53 2.48 -9.58
C GLY A 226 2.01 3.64 -10.44
N ASP A 227 1.24 4.01 -11.47
CA ASP A 227 1.50 5.19 -12.29
C ASP A 227 0.89 6.41 -11.62
N GLY A 228 1.65 7.04 -10.71
CA GLY A 228 1.17 8.18 -9.96
C GLY A 228 2.26 8.87 -9.15
N VAL A 229 1.91 10.02 -8.61
CA VAL A 229 2.80 10.86 -7.79
C VAL A 229 2.09 11.19 -6.49
N PHE A 230 2.82 11.08 -5.39
CA PHE A 230 2.40 11.65 -4.11
C PHE A 230 3.34 12.81 -3.73
N ALA A 231 2.78 13.81 -3.08
CA ALA A 231 3.49 15.02 -2.72
C ALA A 231 2.95 15.61 -1.41
N TYR A 232 3.74 16.47 -0.77
CA TYR A 232 3.30 17.17 0.42
C TYR A 232 3.64 18.66 0.41
N GLY A 233 3.00 19.40 1.29
CA GLY A 233 3.19 20.83 1.48
C GLY A 233 2.01 21.66 0.98
N LYS A 234 1.97 22.93 1.39
CA LYS A 234 0.82 23.84 1.16
C LYS A 234 0.42 23.99 -0.31
N LYS A 235 1.38 23.86 -1.24
CA LYS A 235 1.13 23.98 -2.68
C LYS A 235 0.85 22.64 -3.38
N ALA A 236 1.00 21.51 -2.70
CA ALA A 236 0.96 20.20 -3.35
C ALA A 236 -0.38 19.95 -4.07
N HIS A 237 -1.50 20.28 -3.45
CA HIS A 237 -2.82 20.15 -4.08
C HIS A 237 -2.92 20.97 -5.36
N GLU A 238 -2.54 22.27 -5.30
CA GLU A 238 -2.59 23.16 -6.44
C GLU A 238 -1.71 22.68 -7.60
N VAL A 239 -0.49 22.24 -7.28
CA VAL A 239 0.49 21.75 -8.26
C VAL A 239 0.03 20.45 -8.93
N LEU A 240 -0.65 19.56 -8.19
CA LEU A 240 -1.12 18.28 -8.72
C LEU A 240 -2.47 18.38 -9.46
N SER A 241 -3.33 19.35 -9.12
CA SER A 241 -4.70 19.46 -9.68
C SER A 241 -4.80 19.55 -11.20
N PRO A 242 -3.86 20.15 -11.95
CA PRO A 242 -3.91 20.17 -13.42
C PRO A 242 -3.71 18.78 -14.06
N PHE A 243 -3.21 17.79 -13.32
CA PHE A 243 -2.91 16.47 -13.83
C PHE A 243 -4.03 15.45 -13.64
N GLY A 244 -5.11 15.81 -12.95
CA GLY A 244 -6.26 14.94 -12.75
C GLY A 244 -6.87 15.06 -11.37
N LYS A 245 -7.64 14.02 -10.98
CA LYS A 245 -8.23 13.95 -9.65
C LYS A 245 -7.13 13.85 -8.59
N VAL A 246 -7.12 14.80 -7.67
CA VAL A 246 -6.21 14.77 -6.51
C VAL A 246 -6.90 14.04 -5.37
N TYR A 247 -6.17 13.08 -4.79
CA TYR A 247 -6.53 12.37 -3.57
C TYR A 247 -5.79 13.02 -2.41
N GLU A 248 -6.50 13.37 -1.36
CA GLU A 248 -5.93 13.86 -0.11
C GLU A 248 -5.98 12.77 0.93
N PHE A 249 -4.93 12.61 1.72
CA PHE A 249 -4.84 11.62 2.79
C PHE A 249 -3.89 12.07 3.89
N SER A 250 -4.05 11.46 5.07
CA SER A 250 -3.23 11.75 6.24
C SER A 250 -2.25 10.61 6.52
N VAL A 251 -1.17 10.93 7.21
CA VAL A 251 -0.24 9.92 7.72
C VAL A 251 -0.91 9.18 8.88
N SER A 252 -0.98 7.86 8.79
CA SER A 252 -1.50 7.05 9.89
C SER A 252 -0.54 7.06 11.09
N SER A 253 -1.08 7.08 12.29
CA SER A 253 -0.33 6.89 13.53
C SER A 253 -0.36 5.44 14.03
N THR A 254 -1.17 4.58 13.41
CA THR A 254 -1.42 3.20 13.85
C THR A 254 -1.38 2.22 12.70
N GLY A 255 -1.36 0.92 13.01
CA GLY A 255 -1.63 -0.16 12.08
C GLY A 255 -3.13 -0.46 11.94
N PRO A 256 -3.48 -1.62 11.36
CA PRO A 256 -4.86 -2.04 11.18
C PRO A 256 -5.58 -2.25 12.52
N GLY A 257 -6.88 -2.00 12.55
CA GLY A 257 -7.70 -2.17 13.75
C GLY A 257 -9.17 -2.40 13.43
N ILE A 258 -9.95 -2.75 14.45
CA ILE A 258 -11.40 -2.92 14.34
C ILE A 258 -12.06 -1.54 14.38
N VAL A 259 -12.80 -1.19 13.33
CA VAL A 259 -13.54 0.07 13.22
C VAL A 259 -14.91 -0.03 13.89
N LYS A 260 -15.60 -1.16 13.69
CA LYS A 260 -16.92 -1.42 14.26
C LYS A 260 -17.08 -2.91 14.57
N ASP A 261 -17.54 -3.21 15.77
CA ASP A 261 -17.84 -4.56 16.24
C ASP A 261 -19.34 -4.68 16.47
N ASN A 262 -19.97 -5.65 15.81
CA ASN A 262 -21.41 -5.94 15.95
C ASN A 262 -21.65 -7.35 16.53
N LEU A 263 -20.65 -7.93 17.19
CA LEU A 263 -20.73 -9.23 17.86
C LEU A 263 -21.42 -9.12 19.22
#